data_e6aab602516c0f03573e5e2a78d37e3b
#
_entry.id   e6aab602516c0f03573e5e2a78d37e3b
#
_cell.length_a   1.000
_cell.length_b   1.000
_cell.length_c   1.000
_cell.angle_alpha   90.00
_cell.angle_beta   90.00
_cell.angle_gamma   90.00
#
_symmetry.space_group_name_H-M   'P 1'
#
loop_
_entity.id
_entity.type
_entity.pdbx_description
1 polymer ?
#
loop_
_entity_poly.entity_id
_entity_poly.type
_entity_poly.pdbx_seq_one_letter_code
_entity_poly.pdbx_strand_id
1 'polypeptide(L)'
;SFGIKISLLSRIYETPPWGFESTPFYNACAQLQTELSPLQLIEVLLNVEQLLGRSRSISDGYTARTIDLDLLCYEEVELISDRLTLPHPRLELRNFVLHPLEEIAGGWIHPVFRKTISELKQASSDEAICNPFPFSFWSPPLFESYSYIVVEGNIGVGKSTLTKKLGAQYKAEILLETFVDNPYLASFYKDPKKYALAVETFFLNDRLAQTAQFWKHNSTKVVSDYFLNKSLVFATQNLSKDDFIIYQEEFSKAIKKQVNPTLMVYLHAEVPHLQKQIKKRGRPFEKEIQADYLMKIAKGYEKLIQTDLPFPVVNIAVDDLNFESDEAAFQSILRAIYKTTFL
;
A
#
# COMPACT_ATOMS: atom_id res chain seq x y z
N SER A 1 -3.51 -14.19 -24.00
CA SER A 1 -2.59 -13.24 -23.35
C SER A 1 -1.77 -12.59 -24.45
N PHE A 2 -1.84 -11.28 -24.58
CA PHE A 2 -1.09 -10.51 -25.61
C PHE A 2 0.34 -10.17 -25.19
N GLY A 3 0.90 -10.82 -24.16
CA GLY A 3 2.24 -10.48 -23.63
C GLY A 3 2.27 -9.12 -22.92
N ILE A 4 1.12 -8.66 -22.41
CA ILE A 4 0.97 -7.40 -21.69
C ILE A 4 0.54 -7.69 -20.25
N LYS A 5 1.24 -7.08 -19.28
CA LYS A 5 0.89 -7.10 -17.85
C LYS A 5 0.55 -5.69 -17.39
N ILE A 6 -0.61 -5.51 -16.75
CA ILE A 6 -0.96 -4.26 -16.08
C ILE A 6 -0.20 -4.23 -14.74
N SER A 7 0.70 -3.28 -14.58
CA SER A 7 1.49 -3.10 -13.36
C SER A 7 0.84 -2.12 -12.38
N LEU A 8 0.25 -1.03 -12.87
CA LEU A 8 -0.51 -0.07 -12.07
C LEU A 8 -1.79 0.34 -12.81
N LEU A 9 -2.82 0.69 -12.02
CA LEU A 9 -4.04 1.32 -12.52
C LEU A 9 -4.40 2.48 -11.59
N SER A 10 -4.71 3.64 -12.17
CA SER A 10 -5.24 4.77 -11.41
C SER A 10 -6.64 4.48 -10.88
N ARG A 11 -7.18 5.36 -10.03
CA ARG A 11 -8.63 5.43 -9.84
C ARG A 11 -9.33 5.77 -11.17
N ILE A 12 -10.60 5.44 -11.23
CA ILE A 12 -11.49 5.92 -12.29
C ILE A 12 -11.92 7.35 -11.92
N TYR A 13 -11.92 8.24 -12.91
CA TYR A 13 -12.38 9.62 -12.77
C TYR A 13 -13.59 9.85 -13.65
N GLU A 14 -14.66 10.36 -13.07
CA GLU A 14 -15.78 10.90 -13.82
C GLU A 14 -15.43 12.33 -14.27
N THR A 15 -15.55 12.58 -15.56
CA THR A 15 -15.14 13.85 -16.18
C THR A 15 -16.21 14.33 -17.16
N PRO A 16 -16.39 15.65 -17.32
CA PRO A 16 -17.27 16.17 -18.36
C PRO A 16 -16.76 15.82 -19.76
N PRO A 17 -17.63 15.78 -20.77
CA PRO A 17 -17.20 15.61 -22.15
C PRO A 17 -16.33 16.77 -22.58
N TRP A 18 -15.27 16.46 -23.35
CA TRP A 18 -14.32 17.47 -23.83
C TRP A 18 -14.60 17.85 -25.28
N GLY A 19 -15.08 19.09 -25.50
CA GLY A 19 -15.30 19.65 -26.85
C GLY A 19 -16.62 19.30 -27.53
N PHE A 20 -17.56 18.61 -26.83
CA PHE A 20 -18.92 18.31 -27.34
C PHE A 20 -19.89 18.00 -26.19
N GLU A 21 -21.19 18.04 -26.43
CA GLU A 21 -22.20 17.69 -25.45
C GLU A 21 -22.44 16.16 -25.41
N SER A 22 -22.28 15.57 -24.23
CA SER A 22 -22.52 14.14 -23.97
C SER A 22 -22.77 13.89 -22.49
N THR A 23 -23.08 12.64 -22.13
CA THR A 23 -22.97 12.16 -20.73
C THR A 23 -21.52 12.19 -20.28
N PRO A 24 -21.27 12.26 -18.96
CA PRO A 24 -19.91 12.18 -18.40
C PRO A 24 -19.14 10.93 -18.87
N PHE A 25 -17.83 11.06 -18.95
CA PHE A 25 -16.90 9.97 -19.28
C PHE A 25 -16.22 9.43 -18.03
N TYR A 26 -15.84 8.17 -18.08
CA TYR A 26 -15.01 7.52 -17.07
C TYR A 26 -13.61 7.31 -17.62
N ASN A 27 -12.62 7.95 -17.01
CA ASN A 27 -11.23 7.91 -17.46
C ASN A 27 -10.34 7.29 -16.38
N ALA A 28 -9.35 6.50 -16.81
CA ALA A 28 -8.32 5.93 -15.96
C ALA A 28 -7.03 5.79 -16.76
N CYS A 29 -5.88 5.73 -16.07
CA CYS A 29 -4.59 5.41 -16.68
C CYS A 29 -4.07 4.07 -16.16
N ALA A 30 -3.48 3.29 -17.06
CA ALA A 30 -2.83 2.04 -16.76
C ALA A 30 -1.33 2.12 -17.11
N GLN A 31 -0.48 1.61 -16.22
CA GLN A 31 0.91 1.33 -16.53
C GLN A 31 1.03 -0.13 -16.97
N LEU A 32 1.68 -0.34 -18.10
CA LEU A 32 1.84 -1.65 -18.72
C LEU A 32 3.30 -2.08 -18.70
N GLN A 33 3.54 -3.38 -18.54
CA GLN A 33 4.82 -4.04 -18.82
C GLN A 33 4.65 -4.95 -20.03
N THR A 34 5.50 -4.78 -21.04
CA THR A 34 5.43 -5.55 -22.29
C THR A 34 6.77 -5.51 -23.02
N GLU A 35 7.03 -6.52 -23.84
CA GLU A 35 8.16 -6.58 -24.76
C GLU A 35 7.77 -6.10 -26.18
N LEU A 36 6.50 -5.71 -26.39
CA LEU A 36 6.03 -5.21 -27.68
C LEU A 36 6.59 -3.82 -27.95
N SER A 37 7.01 -3.55 -29.18
CA SER A 37 7.33 -2.17 -29.60
C SER A 37 6.10 -1.25 -29.53
N PRO A 38 6.29 0.09 -29.49
CA PRO A 38 5.15 1.04 -29.46
C PRO A 38 4.13 0.81 -30.58
N LEU A 39 4.57 0.49 -31.79
CA LEU A 39 3.70 0.22 -32.94
C LEU A 39 2.94 -1.09 -32.81
N GLN A 40 3.55 -2.12 -32.24
CA GLN A 40 2.86 -3.38 -31.93
C GLN A 40 1.85 -3.21 -30.81
N LEU A 41 2.21 -2.44 -29.77
CA LEU A 41 1.33 -2.19 -28.65
C LEU A 41 0.07 -1.44 -29.06
N ILE A 42 0.19 -0.38 -29.87
CA ILE A 42 -1.00 0.35 -30.34
C ILE A 42 -1.91 -0.53 -31.21
N GLU A 43 -1.37 -1.45 -32.01
CA GLU A 43 -2.17 -2.42 -32.76
C GLU A 43 -2.96 -3.35 -31.84
N VAL A 44 -2.35 -3.82 -30.75
CA VAL A 44 -3.04 -4.64 -29.76
C VAL A 44 -4.15 -3.83 -29.06
N LEU A 45 -3.88 -2.58 -28.67
CA LEU A 45 -4.89 -1.72 -28.04
C LEU A 45 -6.09 -1.49 -28.98
N LEU A 46 -5.86 -1.22 -30.26
CA LEU A 46 -6.90 -1.06 -31.25
C LEU A 46 -7.72 -2.37 -31.46
N ASN A 47 -7.08 -3.53 -31.43
CA ASN A 47 -7.78 -4.82 -31.48
C ASN A 47 -8.66 -5.04 -30.24
N VAL A 48 -8.19 -4.65 -29.04
CA VAL A 48 -8.99 -4.73 -27.81
C VAL A 48 -10.22 -3.84 -27.89
N GLU A 49 -10.09 -2.62 -28.41
CA GLU A 49 -11.24 -1.74 -28.65
C GLU A 49 -12.29 -2.38 -29.58
N GLN A 50 -11.86 -3.00 -30.67
CA GLN A 50 -12.76 -3.69 -31.59
C GLN A 50 -13.46 -4.87 -30.93
N LEU A 51 -12.75 -5.69 -30.15
CA LEU A 51 -13.31 -6.81 -29.40
C LEU A 51 -14.37 -6.36 -28.38
N LEU A 52 -14.24 -5.14 -27.85
CA LEU A 52 -15.16 -4.51 -26.90
C LEU A 52 -16.28 -3.71 -27.57
N GLY A 53 -16.45 -3.87 -28.90
CA GLY A 53 -17.60 -3.34 -29.63
C GLY A 53 -17.40 -1.93 -30.21
N ARG A 54 -16.18 -1.40 -30.24
CA ARG A 54 -15.90 -0.13 -30.92
C ARG A 54 -16.03 -0.35 -32.44
N SER A 55 -17.04 0.28 -33.06
CA SER A 55 -17.13 0.39 -34.53
C SER A 55 -16.60 1.76 -34.97
N ARG A 56 -15.68 1.79 -35.95
CA ARG A 56 -15.24 3.05 -36.59
C ARG A 56 -16.28 3.43 -37.66
N SER A 57 -17.16 4.39 -37.34
CA SER A 57 -17.96 5.05 -38.37
C SER A 57 -17.14 6.17 -39.03
N ILE A 58 -17.29 6.33 -40.34
CA ILE A 58 -16.62 7.37 -41.16
C ILE A 58 -17.34 8.71 -40.98
N SER A 59 -17.77 9.08 -39.78
CA SER A 59 -18.39 10.37 -39.51
C SER A 59 -17.34 11.35 -38.97
N ASP A 60 -17.18 12.49 -39.65
CA ASP A 60 -16.37 13.62 -39.16
C ASP A 60 -16.95 14.17 -37.85
N GLY A 61 -16.31 13.87 -36.73
CA GLY A 61 -16.64 14.45 -35.43
C GLY A 61 -16.39 13.55 -34.24
N TYR A 62 -16.22 14.15 -33.06
CA TYR A 62 -16.15 13.44 -31.78
C TYR A 62 -17.54 12.87 -31.44
N THR A 63 -17.63 11.56 -31.34
CA THR A 63 -18.85 10.85 -30.91
C THR A 63 -18.58 10.06 -29.64
N ALA A 64 -19.61 9.89 -28.80
CA ALA A 64 -19.54 9.02 -27.62
C ALA A 64 -19.14 7.61 -28.03
N ARG A 65 -18.11 7.05 -27.35
CA ARG A 65 -17.52 5.73 -27.64
C ARG A 65 -17.63 4.84 -26.43
N THR A 66 -17.81 3.55 -26.66
CA THR A 66 -17.86 2.56 -25.57
C THR A 66 -16.53 2.45 -24.85
N ILE A 67 -15.42 2.57 -25.56
CA ILE A 67 -14.06 2.50 -25.04
C ILE A 67 -13.10 3.23 -25.98
N ASP A 68 -12.07 3.89 -25.40
CA ASP A 68 -10.97 4.55 -26.11
C ASP A 68 -9.67 4.22 -25.37
N LEU A 69 -8.68 3.64 -26.06
CA LEU A 69 -7.41 3.22 -25.48
C LEU A 69 -6.27 3.98 -26.15
N ASP A 70 -5.86 5.09 -25.54
CA ASP A 70 -4.75 5.91 -26.02
C ASP A 70 -3.41 5.44 -25.41
N LEU A 71 -2.37 5.30 -26.24
CA LEU A 71 -1.00 5.13 -25.77
C LEU A 71 -0.42 6.52 -25.49
N LEU A 72 -0.27 6.86 -24.20
CA LEU A 72 0.14 8.19 -23.76
C LEU A 72 1.65 8.42 -23.86
N CYS A 73 2.42 7.45 -23.40
CA CYS A 73 3.89 7.46 -23.41
C CYS A 73 4.42 6.02 -23.40
N TYR A 74 5.66 5.86 -23.83
CA TYR A 74 6.35 4.58 -23.82
C TYR A 74 7.81 4.82 -23.42
N GLU A 75 8.13 4.56 -22.13
CA GLU A 75 9.41 4.95 -21.53
C GLU A 75 9.77 6.43 -21.87
N GLU A 76 10.94 6.70 -22.39
CA GLU A 76 11.38 8.03 -22.83
C GLU A 76 11.31 8.19 -24.37
N VAL A 77 10.56 7.31 -25.05
CA VAL A 77 10.51 7.29 -26.53
C VAL A 77 9.77 8.51 -27.05
N GLU A 78 10.46 9.23 -27.95
CA GLU A 78 9.86 10.25 -28.83
C GLU A 78 9.65 9.61 -30.20
N LEU A 79 8.41 9.56 -30.68
CA LEU A 79 8.05 8.97 -31.97
C LEU A 79 7.03 9.87 -32.69
N ILE A 80 7.28 10.18 -33.95
CA ILE A 80 6.34 10.87 -34.84
C ILE A 80 6.18 10.03 -36.10
N SER A 81 4.98 9.49 -36.29
CA SER A 81 4.60 8.73 -37.48
C SER A 81 3.13 8.94 -37.82
N ASP A 82 2.70 8.53 -39.02
CA ASP A 82 1.29 8.59 -39.43
C ASP A 82 0.35 7.77 -38.56
N ARG A 83 0.88 6.78 -37.84
CA ARG A 83 0.09 5.86 -37.00
C ARG A 83 0.11 6.17 -35.50
N LEU A 84 1.20 6.77 -35.03
CA LEU A 84 1.44 6.98 -33.60
C LEU A 84 2.39 8.14 -33.37
N THR A 85 2.00 9.04 -32.46
CA THR A 85 2.88 10.09 -31.93
C THR A 85 3.05 9.88 -30.44
N LEU A 86 4.29 9.83 -29.96
CA LEU A 86 4.65 9.68 -28.53
C LEU A 86 5.65 10.76 -28.12
N PRO A 87 5.51 11.35 -26.93
CA PRO A 87 4.31 11.28 -26.09
C PRO A 87 3.05 11.75 -26.81
N HIS A 88 1.88 11.34 -26.33
CA HIS A 88 0.60 11.71 -26.97
C HIS A 88 0.47 13.24 -27.10
N PRO A 89 0.18 13.77 -28.30
CA PRO A 89 0.37 15.21 -28.65
C PRO A 89 -0.55 16.19 -27.92
N ARG A 90 -1.46 15.74 -27.10
CA ARG A 90 -2.37 16.58 -26.28
C ARG A 90 -2.44 16.10 -24.82
N LEU A 91 -1.42 15.37 -24.36
CA LEU A 91 -1.38 14.86 -23.00
C LEU A 91 -1.46 15.98 -21.97
N GLU A 92 -0.66 17.04 -22.19
CA GLU A 92 -0.50 18.17 -21.27
C GLU A 92 -1.71 19.14 -21.23
N LEU A 93 -2.63 19.01 -22.21
CA LEU A 93 -3.79 19.89 -22.34
C LEU A 93 -5.08 19.32 -21.73
N ARG A 94 -5.01 18.11 -21.12
CA ARG A 94 -6.22 17.36 -20.76
C ARG A 94 -6.21 16.92 -19.31
N ASN A 95 -6.99 17.55 -18.48
CA ASN A 95 -7.10 17.18 -17.07
C ASN A 95 -7.63 15.75 -16.86
N PHE A 96 -8.51 15.26 -17.72
CA PHE A 96 -9.00 13.87 -17.66
C PHE A 96 -7.91 12.82 -17.93
N VAL A 97 -6.76 13.22 -18.53
CA VAL A 97 -5.55 12.41 -18.65
C VAL A 97 -4.59 12.68 -17.48
N LEU A 98 -4.33 13.96 -17.19
CA LEU A 98 -3.32 14.36 -16.20
C LEU A 98 -3.66 13.91 -14.77
N HIS A 99 -4.94 13.96 -14.36
CA HIS A 99 -5.36 13.52 -13.03
C HIS A 99 -5.08 12.03 -12.79
N PRO A 100 -5.58 11.08 -13.62
CA PRO A 100 -5.28 9.67 -13.42
C PRO A 100 -3.80 9.33 -13.69
N LEU A 101 -3.12 10.01 -14.60
CA LEU A 101 -1.71 9.77 -14.91
C LEU A 101 -0.81 10.19 -13.74
N GLU A 102 -1.11 11.31 -13.07
CA GLU A 102 -0.35 11.75 -11.89
C GLU A 102 -0.37 10.71 -10.78
N GLU A 103 -1.48 10.00 -10.56
CA GLU A 103 -1.56 8.97 -9.51
C GLU A 103 -0.54 7.85 -9.70
N ILE A 104 -0.26 7.47 -10.94
CA ILE A 104 0.58 6.30 -11.26
C ILE A 104 1.97 6.69 -11.77
N ALA A 105 2.13 7.90 -12.30
CA ALA A 105 3.37 8.36 -12.92
C ALA A 105 3.67 9.85 -12.66
N GLY A 106 3.25 10.40 -11.50
CA GLY A 106 3.40 11.82 -11.18
C GLY A 106 4.82 12.37 -11.29
N GLY A 107 5.83 11.55 -10.98
CA GLY A 107 7.25 11.89 -11.09
C GLY A 107 7.87 11.63 -12.47
N TRP A 108 7.15 11.02 -13.44
CA TRP A 108 7.69 10.79 -14.77
C TRP A 108 7.89 12.12 -15.50
N ILE A 109 9.08 12.28 -16.11
CA ILE A 109 9.49 13.51 -16.82
C ILE A 109 9.10 13.38 -18.28
N HIS A 110 8.25 14.29 -18.75
CA HIS A 110 7.87 14.37 -20.17
C HIS A 110 9.09 14.75 -21.02
N PRO A 111 9.51 13.92 -22.02
CA PRO A 111 10.77 14.10 -22.71
C PRO A 111 10.85 15.43 -23.47
N VAL A 112 9.72 15.91 -24.04
CA VAL A 112 9.67 17.18 -24.80
C VAL A 112 9.59 18.39 -23.87
N PHE A 113 8.70 18.39 -22.87
CA PHE A 113 8.50 19.55 -21.99
C PHE A 113 9.50 19.63 -20.84
N ARG A 114 10.24 18.56 -20.54
CA ARG A 114 11.20 18.47 -19.43
C ARG A 114 10.58 18.80 -18.06
N LYS A 115 9.29 18.51 -17.91
CA LYS A 115 8.50 18.69 -16.68
C LYS A 115 7.91 17.35 -16.25
N THR A 116 7.73 17.18 -14.96
CA THR A 116 7.03 16.02 -14.40
C THR A 116 5.53 16.11 -14.72
N ILE A 117 4.84 14.98 -14.67
CA ILE A 117 3.36 14.97 -14.84
C ILE A 117 2.68 15.85 -13.79
N SER A 118 3.18 15.87 -12.55
CA SER A 118 2.65 16.74 -11.49
C SER A 118 2.81 18.22 -11.85
N GLU A 119 3.96 18.63 -12.38
CA GLU A 119 4.18 20.01 -12.85
C GLU A 119 3.32 20.38 -14.07
N LEU A 120 3.14 19.44 -15.01
CA LEU A 120 2.24 19.64 -16.15
C LEU A 120 0.79 19.81 -15.71
N LYS A 121 0.34 19.01 -14.77
CA LYS A 121 -1.00 19.12 -14.19
C LYS A 121 -1.21 20.47 -13.50
N GLN A 122 -0.24 20.93 -12.69
CA GLN A 122 -0.30 22.23 -12.02
C GLN A 122 -0.33 23.42 -13.01
N ALA A 123 0.31 23.26 -14.17
CA ALA A 123 0.38 24.27 -15.22
C ALA A 123 -0.77 24.18 -16.24
N SER A 124 -1.65 23.18 -16.12
CA SER A 124 -2.76 22.98 -17.06
C SER A 124 -3.76 24.12 -16.98
N SER A 125 -4.17 24.60 -18.16
CA SER A 125 -5.27 25.59 -18.32
C SER A 125 -6.64 24.92 -18.49
N ASP A 126 -6.73 23.59 -18.46
CA ASP A 126 -8.00 22.87 -18.52
C ASP A 126 -8.72 22.98 -17.16
N GLU A 127 -9.90 23.58 -17.16
CA GLU A 127 -10.74 23.76 -15.95
C GLU A 127 -11.69 22.60 -15.70
N ALA A 128 -11.61 21.52 -16.49
CA ALA A 128 -12.48 20.37 -16.34
C ALA A 128 -12.31 19.70 -14.96
N ILE A 129 -13.42 19.58 -14.24
CA ILE A 129 -13.46 18.95 -12.92
C ILE A 129 -13.39 17.43 -13.11
N CYS A 130 -12.37 16.81 -12.53
CA CYS A 130 -12.17 15.37 -12.54
C CYS A 130 -12.54 14.79 -11.17
N ASN A 131 -13.70 14.19 -11.05
CA ASN A 131 -14.19 13.61 -9.81
C ASN A 131 -13.71 12.15 -9.68
N PRO A 132 -12.94 11.80 -8.64
CA PRO A 132 -12.55 10.42 -8.45
C PRO A 132 -13.77 9.56 -8.12
N PHE A 133 -13.97 8.48 -8.88
CA PHE A 133 -15.02 7.50 -8.62
C PHE A 133 -14.69 6.69 -7.37
N PRO A 134 -15.66 6.40 -6.49
CA PRO A 134 -15.38 5.78 -5.19
C PRO A 134 -14.90 4.33 -5.26
N PHE A 135 -14.92 3.69 -6.42
CA PHE A 135 -14.50 2.29 -6.58
C PHE A 135 -13.21 2.14 -7.36
N SER A 136 -12.41 1.15 -6.97
CA SER A 136 -11.27 0.67 -7.73
C SER A 136 -11.43 -0.83 -7.94
N PHE A 137 -11.29 -1.28 -9.20
CA PHE A 137 -11.33 -2.72 -9.54
C PHE A 137 -9.94 -3.35 -9.57
N TRP A 138 -8.89 -2.57 -9.27
CA TRP A 138 -7.53 -3.05 -9.34
C TRP A 138 -7.00 -3.49 -7.97
N SER A 139 -6.45 -4.69 -7.94
CA SER A 139 -5.70 -5.23 -6.82
C SER A 139 -4.29 -5.58 -7.30
N PRO A 140 -3.23 -4.95 -6.74
CA PRO A 140 -1.88 -5.33 -7.11
C PRO A 140 -1.61 -6.80 -6.78
N PRO A 141 -0.83 -7.52 -7.59
CA PRO A 141 -0.59 -8.95 -7.42
C PRO A 141 0.41 -9.25 -6.29
N LEU A 142 0.18 -8.72 -5.09
CA LEU A 142 1.11 -8.79 -3.97
C LEU A 142 1.54 -10.23 -3.63
N PHE A 143 0.58 -11.16 -3.62
CA PHE A 143 0.83 -12.56 -3.26
C PHE A 143 1.37 -13.43 -4.40
N GLU A 144 1.64 -12.87 -5.54
CA GLU A 144 2.47 -13.53 -6.57
C GLU A 144 3.96 -13.50 -6.20
N SER A 145 4.40 -12.48 -5.45
CA SER A 145 5.79 -12.30 -5.05
C SER A 145 6.02 -12.45 -3.55
N TYR A 146 5.00 -12.20 -2.72
CA TYR A 146 5.11 -12.20 -1.27
C TYR A 146 4.12 -13.17 -0.64
N SER A 147 4.59 -14.33 -0.20
CA SER A 147 3.73 -15.37 0.42
C SER A 147 3.33 -15.02 1.86
N TYR A 148 4.16 -14.28 2.58
CA TYR A 148 3.90 -13.86 3.96
C TYR A 148 4.16 -12.35 4.14
N ILE A 149 3.10 -11.59 4.35
CA ILE A 149 3.14 -10.14 4.58
C ILE A 149 2.88 -9.87 6.05
N VAL A 150 3.76 -9.11 6.68
CA VAL A 150 3.53 -8.62 8.05
C VAL A 150 3.21 -7.13 8.04
N VAL A 151 2.22 -6.73 8.82
CA VAL A 151 1.87 -5.33 9.08
C VAL A 151 2.38 -4.98 10.47
N GLU A 152 3.35 -4.09 10.55
CA GLU A 152 3.97 -3.65 11.80
C GLU A 152 3.79 -2.15 12.05
N GLY A 153 4.05 -1.75 13.29
CA GLY A 153 3.96 -0.35 13.71
C GLY A 153 3.50 -0.18 15.14
N ASN A 154 3.37 1.05 15.57
CA ASN A 154 3.07 1.42 16.97
C ASN A 154 1.66 0.98 17.43
N ILE A 155 1.41 1.10 18.73
CA ILE A 155 0.07 0.90 19.32
C ILE A 155 -0.88 1.96 18.75
N GLY A 156 -2.05 1.52 18.28
CA GLY A 156 -3.08 2.42 17.75
C GLY A 156 -2.94 2.78 16.27
N VAL A 157 -1.87 2.37 15.57
CA VAL A 157 -1.61 2.78 14.16
C VAL A 157 -2.51 2.11 13.11
N GLY A 158 -3.31 1.10 13.50
CA GLY A 158 -4.25 0.43 12.57
C GLY A 158 -3.78 -0.89 11.99
N LYS A 159 -2.72 -1.53 12.54
CA LYS A 159 -2.20 -2.83 12.07
C LYS A 159 -3.27 -3.87 11.79
N SER A 160 -4.05 -4.23 12.80
CA SER A 160 -5.06 -5.30 12.69
C SER A 160 -6.18 -4.95 11.70
N THR A 161 -6.48 -3.66 11.51
CA THR A 161 -7.43 -3.18 10.50
C THR A 161 -6.89 -3.43 9.10
N LEU A 162 -5.64 -3.02 8.82
CA LEU A 162 -5.01 -3.25 7.53
C LEU A 162 -4.83 -4.74 7.25
N THR A 163 -4.39 -5.53 8.24
CA THR A 163 -4.25 -6.99 8.15
C THR A 163 -5.55 -7.65 7.71
N LYS A 164 -6.69 -7.29 8.34
CA LYS A 164 -8.00 -7.81 7.98
C LYS A 164 -8.42 -7.42 6.57
N LYS A 165 -8.20 -6.16 6.16
CA LYS A 165 -8.52 -5.70 4.80
C LYS A 165 -7.68 -6.42 3.74
N LEU A 166 -6.37 -6.55 3.96
CA LEU A 166 -5.50 -7.33 3.07
C LEU A 166 -5.93 -8.80 3.00
N GLY A 167 -6.24 -9.42 4.14
CA GLY A 167 -6.74 -10.79 4.19
C GLY A 167 -8.02 -10.99 3.38
N ALA A 168 -8.98 -10.09 3.52
CA ALA A 168 -10.24 -10.11 2.78
C ALA A 168 -10.02 -9.88 1.26
N GLN A 169 -9.22 -8.86 0.89
CA GLN A 169 -8.93 -8.49 -0.49
C GLN A 169 -8.27 -9.63 -1.27
N TYR A 170 -7.32 -10.33 -0.65
CA TYR A 170 -6.49 -11.35 -1.31
C TYR A 170 -6.88 -12.78 -0.95
N LYS A 171 -7.91 -12.97 -0.14
CA LYS A 171 -8.30 -14.27 0.43
C LYS A 171 -7.10 -14.95 1.11
N ALA A 172 -6.32 -14.16 1.86
CA ALA A 172 -5.16 -14.63 2.59
C ALA A 172 -5.55 -15.03 4.01
N GLU A 173 -4.86 -16.03 4.57
CA GLU A 173 -5.01 -16.39 5.98
C GLU A 173 -4.46 -15.29 6.87
N ILE A 174 -5.15 -15.07 8.00
CA ILE A 174 -4.87 -13.96 8.91
C ILE A 174 -4.30 -14.51 10.22
N LEU A 175 -3.14 -14.00 10.62
CA LEU A 175 -2.55 -14.25 11.92
C LEU A 175 -2.56 -12.96 12.74
N LEU A 176 -3.44 -12.89 13.76
CA LEU A 176 -3.57 -11.73 14.65
C LEU A 176 -2.97 -12.03 16.02
N GLU A 177 -2.30 -11.01 16.58
CA GLU A 177 -1.79 -11.06 17.93
C GLU A 177 -2.92 -11.16 18.97
N THR A 178 -2.85 -12.15 19.84
CA THR A 178 -3.69 -12.25 21.03
C THR A 178 -3.00 -11.52 22.19
N PHE A 179 -3.66 -10.56 22.82
CA PHE A 179 -3.11 -9.78 23.93
C PHE A 179 -4.05 -9.76 25.13
N VAL A 180 -5.26 -10.29 24.97
CA VAL A 180 -6.32 -10.23 25.99
C VAL A 180 -5.99 -11.10 27.20
N ASP A 181 -5.23 -12.16 26.98
CA ASP A 181 -4.99 -13.20 28.00
C ASP A 181 -3.69 -13.00 28.80
N ASN A 182 -2.97 -11.88 28.58
CA ASN A 182 -1.78 -11.61 29.37
C ASN A 182 -2.16 -11.18 30.81
N PRO A 183 -1.96 -12.04 31.81
CA PRO A 183 -2.41 -11.78 33.20
C PRO A 183 -1.62 -10.64 33.86
N TYR A 184 -0.48 -10.29 33.32
CA TYR A 184 0.41 -9.27 33.88
C TYR A 184 0.19 -7.88 33.29
N LEU A 185 -0.54 -7.75 32.18
CA LEU A 185 -0.63 -6.51 31.42
C LEU A 185 -1.25 -5.35 32.21
N ALA A 186 -2.33 -5.60 32.94
CA ALA A 186 -2.97 -4.59 33.79
C ALA A 186 -2.06 -4.14 34.94
N SER A 187 -1.28 -5.07 35.50
CA SER A 187 -0.31 -4.79 36.56
C SER A 187 0.91 -4.05 36.06
N PHE A 188 1.35 -4.36 34.85
CA PHE A 188 2.45 -3.67 34.17
C PHE A 188 2.17 -2.18 33.98
N TYR A 189 1.00 -1.79 33.51
CA TYR A 189 0.68 -0.36 33.37
C TYR A 189 0.62 0.42 34.69
N LYS A 190 0.42 -0.27 35.82
CA LYS A 190 0.49 0.33 37.16
C LYS A 190 1.90 0.40 37.73
N ASP A 191 2.68 -0.66 37.51
CA ASP A 191 4.07 -0.77 38.00
C ASP A 191 4.95 -1.45 36.93
N PRO A 192 5.38 -0.66 35.93
CA PRO A 192 6.20 -1.17 34.82
C PRO A 192 7.49 -1.85 35.26
N LYS A 193 8.18 -1.30 36.27
CA LYS A 193 9.46 -1.84 36.73
C LYS A 193 9.35 -3.25 37.29
N LYS A 194 8.26 -3.55 37.98
CA LYS A 194 8.04 -4.85 38.62
C LYS A 194 7.59 -5.92 37.64
N TYR A 195 6.75 -5.55 36.67
CA TYR A 195 6.05 -6.53 35.83
C TYR A 195 6.58 -6.60 34.39
N ALA A 196 7.54 -5.76 33.99
CA ALA A 196 8.03 -5.70 32.63
C ALA A 196 8.53 -7.05 32.10
N LEU A 197 9.41 -7.73 32.84
CA LEU A 197 9.97 -9.01 32.40
C LEU A 197 8.88 -10.07 32.25
N ALA A 198 7.94 -10.15 33.18
CA ALA A 198 6.84 -11.11 33.14
C ALA A 198 5.92 -10.87 31.93
N VAL A 199 5.61 -9.60 31.62
CA VAL A 199 4.79 -9.22 30.47
C VAL A 199 5.49 -9.58 29.17
N GLU A 200 6.76 -9.18 29.01
CA GLU A 200 7.49 -9.40 27.76
C GLU A 200 7.76 -10.88 27.50
N THR A 201 8.11 -11.64 28.55
CA THR A 201 8.29 -13.09 28.45
C THR A 201 6.98 -13.80 28.11
N PHE A 202 5.86 -13.38 28.67
CA PHE A 202 4.55 -13.92 28.33
C PHE A 202 4.23 -13.68 26.84
N PHE A 203 4.38 -12.45 26.38
CA PHE A 203 4.13 -12.13 24.96
C PHE A 203 5.05 -12.88 24.02
N LEU A 204 6.33 -13.05 24.36
CA LEU A 204 7.25 -13.83 23.54
C LEU A 204 6.77 -15.29 23.40
N ASN A 205 6.44 -15.94 24.52
CA ASN A 205 5.99 -17.33 24.54
C ASN A 205 4.65 -17.52 23.83
N ASP A 206 3.71 -16.58 24.01
CA ASP A 206 2.41 -16.62 23.37
C ASP A 206 2.54 -16.47 21.83
N ARG A 207 3.33 -15.50 21.35
CA ARG A 207 3.62 -15.34 19.92
C ARG A 207 4.29 -16.58 19.32
N LEU A 208 5.21 -17.20 20.06
CA LEU A 208 5.87 -18.43 19.63
C LEU A 208 4.86 -19.60 19.51
N ALA A 209 3.98 -19.75 20.49
CA ALA A 209 2.95 -20.78 20.48
C ALA A 209 1.97 -20.58 19.31
N GLN A 210 1.50 -19.36 19.10
CA GLN A 210 0.59 -19.01 18.03
C GLN A 210 1.21 -19.28 16.64
N THR A 211 2.44 -18.78 16.41
CA THR A 211 3.14 -19.00 15.14
C THR A 211 3.45 -20.47 14.90
N ALA A 212 3.89 -21.21 15.93
CA ALA A 212 4.16 -22.64 15.82
C ALA A 212 2.89 -23.46 15.48
N GLN A 213 1.73 -23.05 16.01
CA GLN A 213 0.45 -23.69 15.68
C GLN A 213 -0.02 -23.31 14.27
N PHE A 214 0.09 -22.04 13.90
CA PHE A 214 -0.34 -21.52 12.61
C PHE A 214 0.42 -22.17 11.46
N TRP A 215 1.74 -22.26 11.54
CA TRP A 215 2.58 -22.82 10.48
C TRP A 215 2.53 -24.36 10.36
N LYS A 216 1.72 -25.06 11.17
CA LYS A 216 1.40 -26.47 10.93
C LYS A 216 0.52 -26.66 9.68
N HIS A 217 -0.18 -25.64 9.26
CA HIS A 217 -0.98 -25.60 8.04
C HIS A 217 -0.13 -25.02 6.91
N ASN A 218 -0.17 -25.64 5.72
CA ASN A 218 0.58 -25.17 4.56
C ASN A 218 -0.12 -23.97 3.90
N SER A 219 -0.10 -22.82 4.56
CA SER A 219 -0.68 -21.60 4.06
C SER A 219 0.23 -20.96 3.02
N THR A 220 -0.31 -20.64 1.85
CA THR A 220 0.44 -20.03 0.73
C THR A 220 0.33 -18.52 0.67
N LYS A 221 -0.67 -17.95 1.38
CA LYS A 221 -0.91 -16.50 1.45
C LYS A 221 -1.24 -16.15 2.89
N VAL A 222 -0.36 -15.43 3.56
CA VAL A 222 -0.50 -15.08 4.98
C VAL A 222 -0.32 -13.60 5.19
N VAL A 223 -1.20 -12.99 6.02
CA VAL A 223 -1.01 -11.64 6.54
C VAL A 223 -1.06 -11.68 8.06
N SER A 224 -0.08 -11.09 8.73
CA SER A 224 -0.10 -10.96 10.19
C SER A 224 -0.02 -9.52 10.66
N ASP A 225 -0.49 -9.21 11.87
CA ASP A 225 -0.35 -7.90 12.50
C ASP A 225 0.77 -7.85 13.54
N TYR A 226 1.65 -8.83 13.50
CA TYR A 226 2.89 -8.86 14.27
C TYR A 226 3.93 -9.76 13.63
N PHE A 227 5.19 -9.43 13.90
CA PHE A 227 6.37 -10.26 13.67
C PHE A 227 7.16 -10.41 14.98
N LEU A 228 7.88 -11.51 15.14
CA LEU A 228 8.53 -11.81 16.42
C LEU A 228 9.50 -10.72 16.89
N ASN A 229 10.17 -10.01 15.96
CA ASN A 229 11.10 -8.92 16.27
C ASN A 229 10.46 -7.74 17.00
N LYS A 230 9.12 -7.58 16.90
CA LYS A 230 8.36 -6.67 17.75
C LYS A 230 8.67 -6.88 19.22
N SER A 231 8.89 -8.11 19.65
CA SER A 231 9.25 -8.46 21.03
C SER A 231 10.51 -7.74 21.50
N LEU A 232 11.54 -7.60 20.65
CA LEU A 232 12.74 -6.83 20.98
C LEU A 232 12.47 -5.31 21.06
N VAL A 233 11.60 -4.78 20.19
CA VAL A 233 11.23 -3.36 20.22
C VAL A 233 10.66 -2.99 21.57
N PHE A 234 9.71 -3.78 22.09
CA PHE A 234 9.07 -3.53 23.37
C PHE A 234 10.00 -3.85 24.55
N ALA A 235 10.67 -4.98 24.54
CA ALA A 235 11.61 -5.38 25.58
C ALA A 235 12.72 -4.35 25.80
N THR A 236 13.30 -3.79 24.72
CA THR A 236 14.31 -2.73 24.79
C THR A 236 13.81 -1.49 25.53
N GLN A 237 12.51 -1.18 25.47
CA GLN A 237 11.94 -0.01 26.13
C GLN A 237 11.48 -0.30 27.55
N ASN A 238 11.08 -1.53 27.85
CA ASN A 238 10.39 -1.91 29.07
C ASN A 238 11.33 -2.54 30.11
N LEU A 239 12.39 -3.26 29.68
CA LEU A 239 13.26 -4.01 30.57
C LEU A 239 14.42 -3.21 31.11
N SER A 240 14.90 -3.56 32.31
CA SER A 240 16.20 -3.15 32.81
C SER A 240 17.31 -3.73 31.93
N LYS A 241 18.54 -3.21 32.02
CA LYS A 241 19.67 -3.74 31.25
C LYS A 241 19.92 -5.23 31.55
N ASP A 242 19.82 -5.63 32.81
CA ASP A 242 20.10 -7.00 33.24
C ASP A 242 18.98 -7.96 32.76
N ASP A 243 17.72 -7.57 32.90
CA ASP A 243 16.58 -8.32 32.41
C ASP A 243 16.61 -8.44 30.88
N PHE A 244 17.03 -7.38 30.18
CA PHE A 244 17.10 -7.39 28.73
C PHE A 244 18.15 -8.40 28.22
N ILE A 245 19.28 -8.54 28.89
CA ILE A 245 20.31 -9.53 28.52
C ILE A 245 19.70 -10.96 28.58
N ILE A 246 19.03 -11.28 29.68
CA ILE A 246 18.37 -12.60 29.87
C ILE A 246 17.31 -12.81 28.79
N TYR A 247 16.46 -11.81 28.56
CA TYR A 247 15.40 -11.85 27.57
C TYR A 247 15.97 -12.04 26.13
N GLN A 248 17.05 -11.36 25.80
CA GLN A 248 17.71 -11.43 24.50
C GLN A 248 18.28 -12.82 24.19
N GLU A 249 18.78 -13.53 25.21
CA GLU A 249 19.23 -14.92 25.04
C GLU A 249 18.07 -15.85 24.68
N GLU A 250 16.93 -15.73 25.36
CA GLU A 250 15.72 -16.50 25.06
C GLU A 250 15.18 -16.17 23.67
N PHE A 251 15.09 -14.88 23.35
CA PHE A 251 14.66 -14.42 22.04
C PHE A 251 15.57 -14.97 20.92
N SER A 252 16.88 -14.95 21.10
CA SER A 252 17.85 -15.43 20.11
C SER A 252 17.71 -16.93 19.81
N LYS A 253 17.28 -17.72 20.80
CA LYS A 253 16.95 -19.15 20.61
C LYS A 253 15.63 -19.31 19.85
N ALA A 254 14.66 -18.46 20.16
CA ALA A 254 13.33 -18.50 19.60
C ALA A 254 13.30 -18.12 18.11
N ILE A 255 13.97 -17.02 17.73
CA ILE A 255 13.92 -16.48 16.37
C ILE A 255 14.45 -17.43 15.30
N LYS A 256 15.38 -18.32 15.65
CA LYS A 256 15.96 -19.31 14.74
C LYS A 256 14.94 -20.31 14.18
N LYS A 257 13.81 -20.48 14.83
CA LYS A 257 12.75 -21.42 14.46
C LYS A 257 11.57 -20.76 13.76
N GLN A 258 11.63 -19.45 13.55
CA GLN A 258 10.51 -18.68 13.00
C GLN A 258 10.56 -18.60 11.47
N VAL A 259 9.40 -18.58 10.87
CA VAL A 259 9.24 -18.26 9.46
C VAL A 259 9.35 -16.72 9.30
N ASN A 260 10.29 -16.28 8.49
CA ASN A 260 10.43 -14.87 8.18
C ASN A 260 9.32 -14.41 7.23
N PRO A 261 8.80 -13.19 7.41
CA PRO A 261 7.95 -12.58 6.41
C PRO A 261 8.73 -12.38 5.10
N THR A 262 8.02 -12.30 4.01
CA THR A 262 8.59 -11.98 2.69
C THR A 262 8.44 -10.50 2.35
N LEU A 263 7.58 -9.78 3.11
CA LEU A 263 7.38 -8.34 3.02
C LEU A 263 6.92 -7.81 4.39
N MET A 264 7.47 -6.66 4.81
CA MET A 264 6.96 -5.89 5.94
C MET A 264 6.31 -4.60 5.46
N VAL A 265 5.08 -4.35 5.88
CA VAL A 265 4.39 -3.06 5.75
C VAL A 265 4.45 -2.37 7.11
N TYR A 266 5.32 -1.38 7.24
CA TYR A 266 5.47 -0.60 8.47
C TYR A 266 4.58 0.63 8.42
N LEU A 267 3.58 0.67 9.30
CA LEU A 267 2.70 1.81 9.47
C LEU A 267 3.23 2.72 10.57
N HIS A 268 3.31 4.01 10.31
CA HIS A 268 3.65 5.00 11.33
C HIS A 268 2.67 6.18 11.29
N ALA A 269 2.55 6.85 12.43
CA ALA A 269 1.74 8.04 12.59
C ALA A 269 2.27 8.86 13.78
N GLU A 270 1.94 10.14 13.79
CA GLU A 270 2.24 11.06 14.89
C GLU A 270 1.50 10.65 16.17
N VAL A 271 2.11 10.95 17.31
CA VAL A 271 1.56 10.55 18.62
C VAL A 271 0.12 11.01 18.86
N PRO A 272 -0.28 12.25 18.49
CA PRO A 272 -1.68 12.68 18.63
C PRO A 272 -2.67 11.78 17.87
N HIS A 273 -2.31 11.33 16.67
CA HIS A 273 -3.12 10.38 15.90
C HIS A 273 -3.25 9.05 16.65
N LEU A 274 -2.13 8.48 17.10
CA LEU A 274 -2.12 7.21 17.84
C LEU A 274 -3.02 7.27 19.09
N GLN A 275 -2.89 8.34 19.89
CA GLN A 275 -3.72 8.54 21.09
C GLN A 275 -5.22 8.65 20.77
N LYS A 276 -5.57 9.32 19.67
CA LYS A 276 -6.96 9.41 19.18
C LYS A 276 -7.50 8.01 18.85
N GLN A 277 -6.73 7.19 18.14
CA GLN A 277 -7.13 5.83 17.77
C GLN A 277 -7.21 4.89 19.00
N ILE A 278 -6.27 4.97 19.92
CA ILE A 278 -6.29 4.23 21.18
C ILE A 278 -7.56 4.58 21.98
N LYS A 279 -7.88 5.87 22.10
CA LYS A 279 -9.11 6.33 22.77
C LYS A 279 -10.37 5.84 22.07
N LYS A 280 -10.42 5.90 20.73
CA LYS A 280 -11.54 5.39 19.91
C LYS A 280 -11.76 3.89 20.13
N ARG A 281 -10.68 3.11 20.19
CA ARG A 281 -10.71 1.66 20.43
C ARG A 281 -11.20 1.29 21.84
N GLY A 282 -10.93 2.10 22.84
CA GLY A 282 -11.53 2.05 24.16
C GLY A 282 -11.11 0.87 25.05
N ARG A 283 -9.96 0.24 24.81
CA ARG A 283 -9.46 -0.85 25.67
C ARG A 283 -9.10 -0.33 27.06
N PRO A 284 -9.62 -0.95 28.15
CA PRO A 284 -9.44 -0.42 29.52
C PRO A 284 -7.98 -0.24 29.92
N PHE A 285 -7.12 -1.20 29.57
CA PHE A 285 -5.70 -1.20 29.94
C PHE A 285 -4.83 -0.25 29.10
N GLU A 286 -5.35 0.29 27.99
CA GLU A 286 -4.62 1.22 27.12
C GLU A 286 -4.87 2.69 27.47
N LYS A 287 -5.83 2.98 28.36
CA LYS A 287 -6.19 4.36 28.74
C LYS A 287 -5.04 5.14 29.37
N GLU A 288 -4.13 4.43 30.03
CA GLU A 288 -2.99 5.01 30.77
C GLU A 288 -1.72 5.17 29.91
N ILE A 289 -1.78 4.80 28.62
CA ILE A 289 -0.60 4.89 27.73
C ILE A 289 -0.22 6.36 27.50
N GLN A 290 0.96 6.73 27.99
CA GLN A 290 1.51 8.08 27.88
C GLN A 290 2.13 8.34 26.51
N ALA A 291 2.14 9.62 26.10
CA ALA A 291 2.76 10.04 24.82
C ALA A 291 4.24 9.64 24.71
N ASP A 292 5.00 9.81 25.81
CA ASP A 292 6.42 9.47 25.87
C ASP A 292 6.67 7.98 25.60
N TYR A 293 5.77 7.11 26.06
CA TYR A 293 5.87 5.67 25.77
C TYR A 293 5.68 5.38 24.29
N LEU A 294 4.69 5.99 23.66
CA LEU A 294 4.47 5.85 22.21
C LEU A 294 5.65 6.37 21.41
N MET A 295 6.27 7.50 21.80
CA MET A 295 7.49 8.01 21.18
C MET A 295 8.68 7.05 21.31
N LYS A 296 8.84 6.41 22.46
CA LYS A 296 9.91 5.42 22.66
C LYS A 296 9.70 4.19 21.77
N ILE A 297 8.49 3.70 21.67
CA ILE A 297 8.15 2.56 20.79
C ILE A 297 8.38 2.94 19.33
N ALA A 298 7.97 4.14 18.88
CA ALA A 298 8.24 4.62 17.52
C ALA A 298 9.74 4.59 17.19
N LYS A 299 10.58 5.16 18.07
CA LYS A 299 12.05 5.10 17.92
C LYS A 299 12.60 3.66 17.91
N GLY A 300 11.98 2.75 18.64
CA GLY A 300 12.34 1.34 18.61
C GLY A 300 12.09 0.71 17.24
N TYR A 301 10.93 0.99 16.63
CA TYR A 301 10.63 0.55 15.27
C TYR A 301 11.54 1.21 14.22
N GLU A 302 11.80 2.51 14.31
CA GLU A 302 12.74 3.21 13.42
C GLU A 302 14.11 2.52 13.41
N LYS A 303 14.62 2.15 14.58
CA LYS A 303 15.88 1.39 14.69
C LYS A 303 15.76 0.00 14.06
N LEU A 304 14.64 -0.70 14.29
CA LEU A 304 14.42 -2.03 13.72
C LEU A 304 14.43 -2.01 12.19
N ILE A 305 13.71 -1.08 11.57
CA ILE A 305 13.63 -0.99 10.10
C ILE A 305 14.92 -0.49 9.43
N GLN A 306 15.84 0.11 10.19
CA GLN A 306 17.18 0.49 9.74
C GLN A 306 18.20 -0.65 9.83
N THR A 307 17.86 -1.77 10.48
CA THR A 307 18.72 -2.96 10.48
C THR A 307 18.62 -3.68 9.13
N ASP A 308 19.61 -4.52 8.84
CA ASP A 308 19.60 -5.38 7.67
C ASP A 308 18.57 -6.51 7.85
N LEU A 309 17.33 -6.24 7.48
CA LEU A 309 16.24 -7.22 7.50
C LEU A 309 16.30 -8.08 6.23
N PRO A 310 16.07 -9.40 6.32
CA PRO A 310 16.15 -10.30 5.17
C PRO A 310 14.94 -10.21 4.22
N PHE A 311 14.18 -9.14 4.27
CA PHE A 311 12.99 -8.88 3.46
C PHE A 311 12.77 -7.37 3.30
N PRO A 312 12.12 -6.93 2.22
CA PRO A 312 11.83 -5.52 1.99
C PRO A 312 10.84 -4.95 3.02
N VAL A 313 11.01 -3.66 3.30
CA VAL A 313 10.12 -2.88 4.19
C VAL A 313 9.50 -1.73 3.42
N VAL A 314 8.18 -1.66 3.44
CA VAL A 314 7.42 -0.51 2.91
C VAL A 314 6.97 0.35 4.07
N ASN A 315 7.39 1.62 4.06
CA ASN A 315 7.11 2.58 5.12
C ASN A 315 5.94 3.50 4.71
N ILE A 316 4.86 3.53 5.51
CA ILE A 316 3.62 4.26 5.17
C ILE A 316 3.17 5.14 6.34
N ALA A 317 3.13 6.45 6.11
CA ALA A 317 2.47 7.40 7.02
C ALA A 317 0.95 7.28 6.89
N VAL A 318 0.23 7.20 8.02
CA VAL A 318 -1.22 6.98 8.01
C VAL A 318 -2.02 8.05 8.75
N ASP A 319 -1.41 9.19 9.05
CA ASP A 319 -2.05 10.28 9.79
C ASP A 319 -3.34 10.79 9.15
N ASP A 320 -3.33 10.91 7.82
CA ASP A 320 -4.43 11.42 7.02
C ASP A 320 -5.25 10.32 6.33
N LEU A 321 -4.97 9.04 6.64
CA LEU A 321 -5.59 7.90 5.97
C LEU A 321 -6.61 7.19 6.86
N ASN A 322 -7.88 7.36 6.58
CA ASN A 322 -8.95 6.59 7.22
C ASN A 322 -9.27 5.30 6.44
N PHE A 323 -8.29 4.43 6.27
CA PHE A 323 -8.44 3.19 5.50
C PHE A 323 -9.34 2.13 6.16
N GLU A 324 -9.89 2.39 7.35
CA GLU A 324 -10.92 1.55 7.98
C GLU A 324 -12.24 1.62 7.19
N SER A 325 -12.70 2.83 6.87
CA SER A 325 -14.00 3.09 6.24
C SER A 325 -13.92 3.71 4.85
N ASP A 326 -12.75 4.26 4.47
CA ASP A 326 -12.52 4.86 3.16
C ASP A 326 -11.75 3.90 2.26
N GLU A 327 -12.42 3.44 1.20
CA GLU A 327 -11.82 2.54 0.22
C GLU A 327 -10.71 3.23 -0.59
N ALA A 328 -10.82 4.53 -0.88
CA ALA A 328 -9.80 5.27 -1.60
C ALA A 328 -8.49 5.36 -0.78
N ALA A 329 -8.60 5.54 0.54
CA ALA A 329 -7.45 5.50 1.45
C ALA A 329 -6.80 4.10 1.48
N PHE A 330 -7.59 3.02 1.50
CA PHE A 330 -7.07 1.66 1.41
C PHE A 330 -6.35 1.41 0.08
N GLN A 331 -6.93 1.82 -1.04
CA GLN A 331 -6.30 1.72 -2.36
C GLN A 331 -5.01 2.54 -2.46
N SER A 332 -4.90 3.67 -1.75
CA SER A 332 -3.65 4.44 -1.67
C SER A 332 -2.55 3.66 -0.98
N ILE A 333 -2.87 2.93 0.09
CA ILE A 333 -1.93 2.02 0.76
C ILE A 333 -1.47 0.91 -0.21
N LEU A 334 -2.40 0.24 -0.92
CA LEU A 334 -2.05 -0.80 -1.88
C LEU A 334 -1.11 -0.28 -2.97
N ARG A 335 -1.36 0.93 -3.50
CA ARG A 335 -0.49 1.57 -4.46
C ARG A 335 0.89 1.90 -3.89
N ALA A 336 0.96 2.40 -2.65
CA ALA A 336 2.22 2.68 -1.98
C ALA A 336 3.06 1.40 -1.80
N ILE A 337 2.44 0.31 -1.36
CA ILE A 337 3.10 -0.99 -1.27
C ILE A 337 3.62 -1.40 -2.65
N TYR A 338 2.78 -1.35 -3.67
CA TYR A 338 3.16 -1.78 -5.01
C TYR A 338 4.30 -0.94 -5.58
N LYS A 339 4.22 0.39 -5.51
CA LYS A 339 5.27 1.29 -6.00
C LYS A 339 6.63 1.01 -5.35
N THR A 340 6.65 0.75 -4.05
CA THR A 340 7.91 0.53 -3.32
C THR A 340 8.52 -0.84 -3.61
N THR A 341 7.70 -1.84 -3.97
CA THR A 341 8.16 -3.24 -4.07
C THR A 341 8.35 -3.74 -5.50
N PHE A 342 7.74 -3.07 -6.50
CA PHE A 342 7.74 -3.54 -7.89
C PHE A 342 8.20 -2.49 -8.90
N LEU A 343 8.38 -1.23 -8.50
CA LEU A 343 8.87 -0.13 -9.31
C LEU A 343 10.12 0.49 -8.74
#